data_fb5cedb1f87adf180bbd0c86d371892e
#
_entry.id   fb5cedb1f87adf180bbd0c86d371892e
#
_cell.length_a   1.000
_cell.length_b   1.000
_cell.length_c   1.000
_cell.angle_alpha   90.00
_cell.angle_beta   90.00
_cell.angle_gamma   90.00
#
_symmetry.space_group_name_H-M   'P 1'
#
loop_
_entity.id
_entity.type
_entity.pdbx_description
1 polymer ?
#
loop_
_entity_poly.entity_id
_entity_poly.type
_entity_poly.pdbx_seq_one_letter_code
_entity_poly.pdbx_strand_id
1 'polypeptide(L)'
;MKNNLLEVRNLEKYFEVSGGLFSRNKSIVKAVDGISFDIPFGSSLGLVGQSGCGKTTTARALSLLDPKTNGHINFFNEETSIMQSIDDLEGEELKKFRRNIQMIFQDPYESLNPRWNIKDIILEPLNIHNIGDLNDREEAVYQILKTVGLTPPENYMPR
;
A
#
# COMPACT_ATOMS: atom_id res chain seq x y z
N MET A 1 -19.53 -16.53 -9.00
CA MET A 1 -19.77 -15.63 -7.85
C MET A 1 -18.43 -15.08 -7.39
N LYS A 2 -18.29 -13.77 -7.24
CA LYS A 2 -17.08 -13.14 -6.72
C LYS A 2 -16.98 -13.43 -5.22
N ASN A 3 -16.20 -14.43 -4.81
CA ASN A 3 -16.08 -14.72 -3.38
C ASN A 3 -14.92 -14.01 -2.71
N ASN A 4 -13.77 -13.83 -3.38
CA ASN A 4 -12.56 -13.25 -2.80
C ASN A 4 -12.11 -12.00 -3.56
N LEU A 5 -11.72 -10.97 -2.81
CA LEU A 5 -11.02 -9.78 -3.31
C LEU A 5 -9.52 -10.06 -3.43
N LEU A 6 -8.97 -10.76 -2.44
CA LEU A 6 -7.54 -11.07 -2.36
C LEU A 6 -7.37 -12.54 -1.96
N GLU A 7 -6.43 -13.21 -2.62
CA GLU A 7 -6.01 -14.58 -2.27
C GLU A 7 -4.50 -14.62 -2.09
N VAL A 8 -4.06 -15.13 -0.95
CA VAL A 8 -2.65 -15.27 -0.59
C VAL A 8 -2.34 -16.74 -0.39
N ARG A 9 -1.28 -17.23 -1.03
CA ARG A 9 -0.86 -18.63 -0.97
C ARG A 9 0.63 -18.74 -0.68
N ASN A 10 0.96 -19.38 0.43
CA ASN A 10 2.33 -19.67 0.87
C ASN A 10 3.25 -18.45 0.81
N LEU A 11 2.74 -17.28 1.25
CA LEU A 11 3.51 -16.05 1.24
C LEU A 11 4.71 -16.14 2.17
N GLU A 12 5.89 -15.89 1.63
CA GLU A 12 7.15 -15.86 2.35
C GLU A 12 7.85 -14.50 2.15
N LYS A 13 8.37 -13.94 3.22
CA LYS A 13 9.25 -12.78 3.17
C LYS A 13 10.42 -12.98 4.12
N TYR A 14 11.60 -13.10 3.53
CA TYR A 14 12.85 -13.31 4.22
C TYR A 14 13.77 -12.11 4.01
N PHE A 15 14.48 -11.74 5.05
CA PHE A 15 15.50 -10.70 5.01
C PHE A 15 16.89 -11.31 5.24
N GLU A 16 17.83 -10.98 4.39
CA GLU A 16 19.23 -11.30 4.62
C GLU A 16 19.84 -10.28 5.58
N VAL A 17 20.34 -10.76 6.70
CA VAL A 17 21.07 -9.94 7.67
C VAL A 17 22.55 -10.26 7.52
N SER A 18 23.31 -9.27 7.06
CA SER A 18 24.78 -9.39 7.00
C SER A 18 25.34 -9.34 8.42
N GLY A 19 25.98 -10.39 8.86
CA GLY A 19 26.84 -10.33 10.04
C GLY A 19 27.96 -9.33 9.76
N GLY A 20 28.25 -8.41 10.70
CA GLY A 20 29.13 -7.24 10.54
C GLY A 20 30.42 -7.43 9.70
N LEU A 21 31.24 -6.39 9.55
CA LEU A 21 32.36 -6.25 8.62
C LEU A 21 33.34 -7.45 8.54
N PHE A 22 33.32 -8.38 9.49
CA PHE A 22 34.20 -9.56 9.57
C PHE A 22 33.47 -10.91 9.51
N SER A 23 32.13 -10.94 9.41
CA SER A 23 31.39 -12.20 9.39
C SER A 23 31.00 -12.58 7.95
N ARG A 24 31.52 -13.71 7.47
CA ARG A 24 31.13 -14.34 6.20
C ARG A 24 29.75 -15.02 6.25
N ASN A 25 29.13 -15.13 7.43
CA ASN A 25 27.86 -15.83 7.57
C ASN A 25 26.70 -14.84 7.42
N LYS A 26 25.96 -14.99 6.34
CA LYS A 26 24.63 -14.36 6.16
C LYS A 26 23.64 -15.14 7.02
N SER A 27 22.92 -14.48 7.89
CA SER A 27 21.76 -15.05 8.56
C SER A 27 20.48 -14.60 7.85
N ILE A 28 19.50 -15.50 7.81
CA ILE A 28 18.19 -15.22 7.19
C ILE A 28 17.17 -15.04 8.31
N VAL A 29 16.48 -13.91 8.32
CA VAL A 29 15.34 -13.67 9.19
C VAL A 29 14.07 -13.92 8.38
N LYS A 30 13.32 -14.95 8.78
CA LYS A 30 12.03 -15.29 8.19
C LYS A 30 10.93 -14.44 8.83
N ALA A 31 10.65 -13.29 8.24
CA ALA A 31 9.64 -12.37 8.80
C ALA A 31 8.20 -12.82 8.51
N VAL A 32 7.99 -13.49 7.39
CA VAL A 32 6.74 -14.17 7.02
C VAL A 32 7.15 -15.52 6.44
N ASP A 33 6.59 -16.63 6.94
CA ASP A 33 7.02 -17.97 6.60
C ASP A 33 5.82 -18.87 6.22
N GLY A 34 5.40 -18.80 4.96
CA GLY A 34 4.42 -19.70 4.36
C GLY A 34 2.96 -19.46 4.76
N ILE A 35 2.53 -18.21 4.96
CA ILE A 35 1.13 -17.92 5.33
C ILE A 35 0.20 -17.96 4.12
N SER A 36 -1.04 -18.43 4.34
CA SER A 36 -2.09 -18.46 3.33
C SER A 36 -3.42 -18.00 3.93
N PHE A 37 -4.13 -17.14 3.22
CA PHE A 37 -5.46 -16.66 3.61
C PHE A 37 -6.19 -16.02 2.44
N ASP A 38 -7.48 -15.80 2.61
CA ASP A 38 -8.34 -15.10 1.65
C ASP A 38 -9.04 -13.92 2.32
N ILE A 39 -9.28 -12.88 1.54
CA ILE A 39 -10.12 -11.75 1.95
C ILE A 39 -11.30 -11.68 1.00
N PRO A 40 -12.51 -12.05 1.46
CA PRO A 40 -13.72 -11.90 0.67
C PRO A 40 -14.06 -10.43 0.39
N PHE A 41 -14.84 -10.18 -0.66
CA PHE A 41 -15.37 -8.85 -0.92
C PHE A 41 -16.19 -8.31 0.26
N GLY A 42 -15.99 -7.02 0.57
CA GLY A 42 -16.72 -6.33 1.62
C GLY A 42 -16.45 -6.81 3.04
N SER A 43 -15.39 -7.63 3.23
CA SER A 43 -15.00 -8.15 4.54
C SER A 43 -13.77 -7.43 5.09
N SER A 44 -13.52 -7.64 6.39
CA SER A 44 -12.30 -7.20 7.07
C SER A 44 -11.56 -8.41 7.62
N LEU A 45 -10.23 -8.43 7.44
CA LEU A 45 -9.36 -9.45 8.01
C LEU A 45 -8.43 -8.81 9.06
N GLY A 46 -8.48 -9.30 10.31
CA GLY A 46 -7.59 -8.88 11.37
C GLY A 46 -6.35 -9.77 11.46
N LEU A 47 -5.15 -9.18 11.32
CA LEU A 47 -3.88 -9.84 11.63
C LEU A 47 -3.48 -9.54 13.07
N VAL A 48 -3.48 -10.56 13.94
CA VAL A 48 -3.18 -10.44 15.37
C VAL A 48 -1.89 -11.17 15.70
N GLY A 49 -1.11 -10.63 16.61
CA GLY A 49 0.15 -11.25 17.06
C GLY A 49 1.03 -10.27 17.83
N GLN A 50 2.08 -10.78 18.46
CA GLN A 50 3.05 -9.98 19.21
C GLN A 50 3.80 -8.98 18.31
N SER A 51 4.49 -7.99 18.91
CA SER A 51 5.38 -7.11 18.17
C SER A 51 6.47 -7.92 17.46
N GLY A 52 6.77 -7.55 16.21
CA GLY A 52 7.80 -8.24 15.42
C GLY A 52 7.37 -9.56 14.75
N CYS A 53 6.12 -10.02 14.90
CA CYS A 53 5.65 -11.28 14.29
C CYS A 53 5.30 -11.21 12.79
N GLY A 54 5.68 -10.15 12.09
CA GLY A 54 5.53 -10.06 10.62
C GLY A 54 4.25 -9.39 10.10
N LYS A 55 3.36 -8.85 10.95
CA LYS A 55 2.11 -8.19 10.50
C LYS A 55 2.35 -7.06 9.50
N THR A 56 3.20 -6.12 9.86
CA THR A 56 3.56 -5.00 8.99
C THR A 56 4.27 -5.47 7.71
N THR A 57 5.15 -6.47 7.85
CA THR A 57 5.83 -7.08 6.68
C THR A 57 4.83 -7.72 5.73
N THR A 58 3.82 -8.42 6.26
CA THR A 58 2.73 -8.98 5.44
C THR A 58 1.97 -7.87 4.71
N ALA A 59 1.53 -6.83 5.42
CA ALA A 59 0.80 -5.71 4.80
C ALA A 59 1.63 -5.01 3.70
N ARG A 60 2.93 -4.80 3.93
CA ARG A 60 3.84 -4.20 2.93
C ARG A 60 4.05 -5.09 1.71
N ALA A 61 4.11 -6.42 1.90
CA ALA A 61 4.18 -7.36 0.79
C ALA A 61 2.89 -7.37 -0.04
N LEU A 62 1.72 -7.34 0.60
CA LEU A 62 0.42 -7.28 -0.08
C LEU A 62 0.22 -5.99 -0.90
N SER A 63 0.78 -4.88 -0.43
CA SER A 63 0.73 -3.58 -1.11
C SER A 63 1.84 -3.41 -2.16
N LEU A 64 2.65 -4.44 -2.41
CA LEU A 64 3.85 -4.39 -3.28
C LEU A 64 4.80 -3.23 -2.93
N LEU A 65 4.89 -2.85 -1.65
CA LEU A 65 5.88 -1.92 -1.13
C LEU A 65 7.22 -2.63 -0.89
N ASP A 66 7.16 -3.89 -0.44
CA ASP A 66 8.32 -4.76 -0.32
C ASP A 66 8.10 -6.01 -1.19
N PRO A 67 9.11 -6.42 -1.99
CA PRO A 67 9.00 -7.66 -2.75
C PRO A 67 8.91 -8.86 -1.81
N LYS A 68 8.03 -9.80 -2.10
CA LYS A 68 7.99 -11.10 -1.43
C LYS A 68 9.21 -11.94 -1.79
N THR A 69 9.52 -12.95 -0.98
CA THR A 69 10.56 -13.93 -1.30
C THR A 69 9.98 -15.09 -2.11
N ASN A 70 8.79 -15.57 -1.73
CA ASN A 70 8.11 -16.67 -2.40
C ASN A 70 6.58 -16.61 -2.15
N GLY A 71 5.83 -17.53 -2.76
CA GLY A 71 4.38 -17.59 -2.65
C GLY A 71 3.67 -16.81 -3.76
N HIS A 72 2.34 -16.75 -3.70
CA HIS A 72 1.52 -16.10 -4.71
C HIS A 72 0.49 -15.18 -4.06
N ILE A 73 0.26 -14.04 -4.70
CA ILE A 73 -0.76 -13.09 -4.32
C ILE A 73 -1.62 -12.81 -5.55
N ASN A 74 -2.92 -13.11 -5.44
CA ASN A 74 -3.89 -12.81 -6.49
C ASN A 74 -4.86 -11.75 -5.99
N PHE A 75 -5.15 -10.78 -6.82
CA PHE A 75 -6.09 -9.70 -6.57
C PHE A 75 -7.19 -9.70 -7.62
N PHE A 76 -8.42 -9.45 -7.21
CA PHE A 76 -9.55 -9.37 -8.15
C PHE A 76 -9.50 -8.05 -8.90
N ASN A 77 -9.32 -8.13 -10.20
CA ASN A 77 -9.37 -6.99 -11.08
C ASN A 77 -10.84 -6.72 -11.48
N GLU A 78 -11.39 -5.59 -11.03
CA GLU A 78 -12.79 -5.23 -11.30
C GLU A 78 -13.03 -4.90 -12.78
N GLU A 79 -12.04 -4.34 -13.48
CA GLU A 79 -12.16 -3.98 -14.91
C GLU A 79 -12.33 -5.24 -15.77
N THR A 80 -11.55 -6.27 -15.49
CA THR A 80 -11.58 -7.55 -16.24
C THR A 80 -12.49 -8.59 -15.63
N SER A 81 -12.94 -8.38 -14.40
CA SER A 81 -13.75 -9.31 -13.59
C SER A 81 -13.10 -10.69 -13.34
N ILE A 82 -11.76 -10.73 -13.30
CA ILE A 82 -10.99 -11.98 -13.04
C ILE A 82 -9.99 -11.78 -11.90
N MET A 83 -9.63 -12.88 -11.24
CA MET A 83 -8.49 -12.94 -10.33
C MET A 83 -7.21 -12.87 -11.15
N GLN A 84 -6.34 -11.93 -10.83
CA GLN A 84 -5.07 -11.70 -11.50
C GLN A 84 -3.92 -11.81 -10.50
N SER A 85 -2.85 -12.50 -10.88
CA SER A 85 -1.60 -12.45 -10.10
C SER A 85 -1.04 -11.04 -10.11
N ILE A 86 -0.60 -10.58 -8.94
CA ILE A 86 0.08 -9.30 -8.79
C ILE A 86 1.59 -9.45 -8.66
N ASP A 87 2.09 -10.68 -8.79
CA ASP A 87 3.47 -11.03 -8.50
C ASP A 87 4.48 -10.32 -9.42
N ASP A 88 4.10 -10.12 -10.68
CA ASP A 88 4.97 -9.60 -11.74
C ASP A 88 4.46 -8.27 -12.33
N LEU A 89 3.63 -7.53 -11.57
CA LEU A 89 3.13 -6.24 -12.04
C LEU A 89 4.25 -5.20 -12.12
N GLU A 90 4.39 -4.57 -13.26
CA GLU A 90 5.37 -3.51 -13.51
C GLU A 90 4.74 -2.30 -14.23
N GLY A 91 5.46 -1.18 -14.24
CA GLY A 91 5.08 0.02 -15.00
C GLY A 91 3.67 0.52 -14.69
N GLU A 92 2.86 0.69 -15.73
CA GLU A 92 1.49 1.22 -15.61
C GLU A 92 0.52 0.26 -14.90
N GLU A 93 0.73 -1.06 -15.00
CA GLU A 93 -0.11 -2.05 -14.29
C GLU A 93 0.12 -1.99 -12.79
N LEU A 94 1.37 -1.89 -12.35
CA LEU A 94 1.72 -1.68 -10.94
C LEU A 94 1.16 -0.35 -10.42
N LYS A 95 1.20 0.70 -11.23
CA LYS A 95 0.64 2.01 -10.89
C LYS A 95 -0.89 1.95 -10.71
N LYS A 96 -1.60 1.24 -11.60
CA LYS A 96 -3.04 0.99 -11.48
C LYS A 96 -3.36 0.17 -10.23
N PHE A 97 -2.60 -0.90 -9.98
CA PHE A 97 -2.79 -1.72 -8.77
C PHE A 97 -2.62 -0.90 -7.50
N ARG A 98 -1.57 -0.07 -7.40
CA ARG A 98 -1.32 0.80 -6.23
C ARG A 98 -2.41 1.86 -6.01
N ARG A 99 -3.18 2.21 -7.03
CA ARG A 99 -4.37 3.05 -6.88
C ARG A 99 -5.52 2.31 -6.18
N ASN A 100 -5.64 1.01 -6.42
CA ASN A 100 -6.72 0.17 -5.89
C ASN A 100 -6.43 -0.38 -4.48
N ILE A 101 -5.16 -0.42 -4.07
CA ILE A 101 -4.74 -0.87 -2.74
C ILE A 101 -3.93 0.23 -2.06
N GLN A 102 -4.36 0.63 -0.88
CA GLN A 102 -3.74 1.71 -0.12
C GLN A 102 -3.33 1.22 1.26
N MET A 103 -2.19 1.69 1.76
CA MET A 103 -1.71 1.39 3.09
C MET A 103 -1.71 2.65 3.96
N ILE A 104 -2.33 2.56 5.13
CA ILE A 104 -2.23 3.59 6.16
C ILE A 104 -1.15 3.15 7.14
N PHE A 105 -0.11 3.97 7.29
CA PHE A 105 1.00 3.70 8.21
C PHE A 105 0.62 4.00 9.65
N GLN A 106 1.28 3.32 10.57
CA GLN A 106 1.03 3.46 12.01
C GLN A 106 1.33 4.88 12.52
N ASP A 107 2.36 5.53 11.98
CA ASP A 107 2.66 6.94 12.24
C ASP A 107 2.38 7.78 10.99
N PRO A 108 1.25 8.50 10.95
CA PRO A 108 0.89 9.34 9.81
C PRO A 108 1.78 10.57 9.66
N TYR A 109 2.41 11.05 10.73
CA TYR A 109 3.27 12.25 10.67
C TYR A 109 4.56 11.99 9.89
N GLU A 110 5.14 10.81 9.99
CA GLU A 110 6.32 10.42 9.21
C GLU A 110 5.99 10.21 7.71
N SER A 111 4.70 10.06 7.38
CA SER A 111 4.26 9.82 6.00
C SER A 111 4.15 11.10 5.17
N LEU A 112 4.10 12.27 5.83
CA LEU A 112 3.95 13.56 5.17
C LEU A 112 5.30 14.29 5.09
N ASN A 113 5.62 14.84 3.91
CA ASN A 113 6.79 15.67 3.77
C ASN A 113 6.55 17.04 4.45
N PRO A 114 7.27 17.39 5.55
CA PRO A 114 7.03 18.64 6.28
C PRO A 114 7.44 19.89 5.51
N ARG A 115 8.11 19.75 4.37
CA ARG A 115 8.50 20.86 3.49
C ARG A 115 7.43 21.20 2.45
N TRP A 116 6.43 20.35 2.29
CA TRP A 116 5.36 20.56 1.34
C TRP A 116 4.18 21.26 2.02
N ASN A 117 3.45 22.05 1.26
CA ASN A 117 2.17 22.56 1.73
C ASN A 117 1.07 21.50 1.63
N ILE A 118 -0.02 21.70 2.36
CA ILE A 118 -1.12 20.72 2.43
C ILE A 118 -1.76 20.51 1.06
N LYS A 119 -1.92 21.59 0.28
CA LYS A 119 -2.45 21.51 -1.09
C LYS A 119 -1.60 20.56 -1.95
N ASP A 120 -0.28 20.73 -1.93
CA ASP A 120 0.63 19.92 -2.77
C ASP A 120 0.61 18.45 -2.37
N ILE A 121 0.56 18.16 -1.06
CA ILE A 121 0.44 16.79 -0.54
C ILE A 121 -0.83 16.11 -1.06
N ILE A 122 -1.97 16.81 -1.04
CA ILE A 122 -3.24 16.26 -1.51
C ILE A 122 -3.28 16.17 -3.04
N LEU A 123 -2.64 17.09 -3.75
CA LEU A 123 -2.54 17.08 -5.22
C LEU A 123 -1.64 15.98 -5.77
N GLU A 124 -0.61 15.56 -5.01
CA GLU A 124 0.39 14.61 -5.51
C GLU A 124 -0.22 13.34 -6.10
N PRO A 125 -1.11 12.60 -5.41
CA PRO A 125 -1.70 11.38 -5.98
C PRO A 125 -2.55 11.66 -7.23
N LEU A 126 -3.24 12.80 -7.31
CA LEU A 126 -4.01 13.19 -8.49
C LEU A 126 -3.08 13.44 -9.69
N ASN A 127 -1.91 14.07 -9.43
CA ASN A 127 -0.89 14.29 -10.45
C ASN A 127 -0.23 13.00 -10.92
N ILE A 128 0.15 12.11 -9.99
CA ILE A 128 0.77 10.82 -10.30
C ILE A 128 -0.14 9.97 -11.19
N HIS A 129 -1.43 9.96 -10.89
CA HIS A 129 -2.42 9.15 -11.60
C HIS A 129 -3.11 9.87 -12.76
N ASN A 130 -2.73 11.11 -13.07
CA ASN A 130 -3.33 11.96 -14.11
C ASN A 130 -4.87 12.03 -14.01
N ILE A 131 -5.39 12.21 -12.79
CA ILE A 131 -6.83 12.30 -12.54
C ILE A 131 -7.29 13.76 -12.69
N GLY A 132 -8.24 14.00 -13.56
CA GLY A 132 -8.84 15.31 -13.80
C GLY A 132 -7.89 16.35 -14.40
N ASP A 133 -8.44 17.49 -14.77
CA ASP A 133 -7.67 18.68 -15.15
C ASP A 133 -7.25 19.52 -13.91
N LEU A 134 -6.65 20.68 -14.12
CA LEU A 134 -6.20 21.55 -13.04
C LEU A 134 -7.34 22.03 -12.15
N ASN A 135 -8.49 22.37 -12.75
CA ASN A 135 -9.64 22.86 -12.01
C ASN A 135 -10.30 21.73 -11.20
N ASP A 136 -10.42 20.54 -11.82
CA ASP A 136 -10.94 19.35 -11.14
C ASP A 136 -10.12 18.99 -9.92
N ARG A 137 -8.77 19.08 -10.04
CA ARG A 137 -7.84 18.78 -8.94
C ARG A 137 -7.93 19.80 -7.81
N GLU A 138 -8.04 21.08 -8.13
CA GLU A 138 -8.21 22.13 -7.11
C GLU A 138 -9.53 21.97 -6.36
N GLU A 139 -10.61 21.69 -7.07
CA GLU A 139 -11.90 21.41 -6.45
C GLU A 139 -11.84 20.15 -5.57
N ALA A 140 -11.19 19.09 -6.04
CA ALA A 140 -11.00 17.87 -5.25
C ALA A 140 -10.24 18.14 -3.95
N VAL A 141 -9.17 18.95 -3.98
CA VAL A 141 -8.43 19.36 -2.78
C VAL A 141 -9.35 20.13 -1.83
N TYR A 142 -10.13 21.09 -2.34
CA TYR A 142 -11.06 21.87 -1.54
C TYR A 142 -12.08 20.99 -0.82
N GLN A 143 -12.66 20.03 -1.53
CA GLN A 143 -13.63 19.09 -0.98
C GLN A 143 -13.02 18.15 0.06
N ILE A 144 -11.79 17.67 -0.17
CA ILE A 144 -11.11 16.82 0.80
C ILE A 144 -10.83 17.61 2.09
N LEU A 145 -10.29 18.82 2.01
CA LEU A 145 -10.04 19.68 3.17
C LEU A 145 -11.31 19.87 4.01
N LYS A 146 -12.43 20.14 3.35
CA LYS A 146 -13.73 20.26 4.01
C LYS A 146 -14.18 18.95 4.68
N THR A 147 -13.99 17.82 3.99
CA THR A 147 -14.38 16.50 4.49
C THR A 147 -13.60 16.09 5.74
N VAL A 148 -12.31 16.42 5.80
CA VAL A 148 -11.47 16.13 6.98
C VAL A 148 -11.53 17.19 8.06
N GLY A 149 -12.41 18.21 7.92
CA GLY A 149 -12.65 19.24 8.92
C GLY A 149 -11.63 20.37 8.97
N LEU A 150 -10.75 20.49 7.97
CA LEU A 150 -9.83 21.63 7.81
C LEU A 150 -10.59 22.80 7.18
N THR A 151 -11.28 23.56 8.03
CA THR A 151 -12.15 24.67 7.61
C THR A 151 -11.75 26.00 8.23
N PRO A 152 -11.80 27.12 7.49
CA PRO A 152 -12.17 27.19 6.06
C PRO A 152 -11.02 26.68 5.16
N PRO A 153 -11.34 25.91 4.08
CA PRO A 153 -10.33 25.31 3.21
C PRO A 153 -9.37 26.31 2.59
N GLU A 154 -9.81 27.54 2.34
CA GLU A 154 -9.01 28.62 1.76
C GLU A 154 -7.73 28.92 2.55
N ASN A 155 -7.73 28.67 3.85
CA ASN A 155 -6.55 28.86 4.70
C ASN A 155 -5.45 27.84 4.44
N TYR A 156 -5.77 26.69 3.83
CA TYR A 156 -4.88 25.57 3.60
C TYR A 156 -4.51 25.40 2.12
N MET A 157 -5.20 26.11 1.21
CA MET A 157 -4.90 26.06 -0.23
C MET A 157 -3.54 26.66 -0.61
N PRO A 158 -3.07 27.76 0.02
CA PRO A 158 -1.77 28.35 -0.28
C PRO A 158 -0.60 27.70 0.47
N ARG A 159 -0.87 26.76 1.35
CA ARG A 159 0.14 26.20 2.27
C ARG A 159 0.15 24.69 2.24
#